data_e9acd2d9b0e616e2759feee554031bab
#
_entry.id   e9acd2d9b0e616e2759feee554031bab
#
_cell.length_a   1.000
_cell.length_b   1.000
_cell.length_c   1.000
_cell.angle_alpha   90.00
_cell.angle_beta   90.00
_cell.angle_gamma   90.00
#
_symmetry.space_group_name_H-M   'P 1'
#
loop_
_entity.id
_entity.type
_entity.pdbx_description
1 polymer ?
#
loop_
_entity_poly.entity_id
_entity_poly.type
_entity_poly.pdbx_seq_one_letter_code
_entity_poly.pdbx_strand_id
1 'polypeptide(L)'
;MNITPAFKLLHFTFCAFTGLAAACAQAQHLPLDKIRLPAGFQIAVFASNIPNARGMAWGDKGTLFVGSRGAGNVYALRHKDGKATQAHTLATGLDMPTGLAFSNGALYVGAVDRILRYDNIEARLESNPAGAPRPVVVSDKFPDETHHGWKYLRFSPDGWLYVPVGAPCNVCEPDARHGLIARIRPDGSGYEVYARGVRNSVGFDFDPVTSELWFTDNGRDAMGDDIPSDELNHAPRAGMHFGFPYCHQGDTPEPGYAKRPCSEFTPPAVKLGPHVAALGMRFYTGTQFPAEYRNNIFIAEHGSWNRGSKIGYRVKRVIVQGGKAVRQEVFAEGWLQGESAWGRPADIEVMADGSLLVADDQAGAIYRISYRNKE
;
A
#
# COMPACT_ATOMS: atom_id res chain seq x y z
N MET A 1 -6.78 -8.00 90.34
CA MET A 1 -7.94 -8.31 89.51
C MET A 1 -7.58 -8.01 88.07
N ASN A 2 -7.14 -9.03 87.30
CA ASN A 2 -6.76 -8.95 85.95
C ASN A 2 -7.89 -9.50 85.07
N ILE A 3 -8.41 -8.71 84.19
CA ILE A 3 -9.44 -9.10 83.24
C ILE A 3 -8.80 -9.04 81.86
N THR A 4 -8.58 -10.18 81.19
CA THR A 4 -8.10 -10.34 79.84
C THR A 4 -9.29 -10.44 78.85
N PRO A 5 -9.38 -9.69 77.77
CA PRO A 5 -10.41 -9.93 76.77
C PRO A 5 -9.91 -10.90 75.67
N ALA A 6 -10.74 -11.89 75.37
CA ALA A 6 -10.55 -12.85 74.30
C ALA A 6 -10.83 -12.26 72.93
N PHE A 7 -9.85 -12.32 72.02
CA PHE A 7 -10.03 -12.02 70.63
C PHE A 7 -10.61 -13.21 69.83
N LYS A 8 -11.79 -13.06 69.28
CA LYS A 8 -12.36 -14.03 68.33
C LYS A 8 -11.80 -13.72 66.92
N LEU A 9 -11.07 -14.68 66.35
CA LEU A 9 -10.58 -14.66 64.99
C LEU A 9 -11.74 -15.02 64.04
N LEU A 10 -12.16 -14.06 63.21
CA LEU A 10 -13.13 -14.28 62.14
C LEU A 10 -12.33 -14.68 60.88
N HIS A 11 -12.51 -15.93 60.43
CA HIS A 11 -11.97 -16.39 59.15
C HIS A 11 -12.88 -15.87 57.99
N PHE A 12 -12.38 -14.93 57.24
CA PHE A 12 -12.99 -14.57 55.93
C PHE A 12 -12.41 -15.45 54.84
N THR A 13 -13.24 -16.36 54.34
CA THR A 13 -12.92 -17.15 53.14
C THR A 13 -13.14 -16.30 51.92
N PHE A 14 -12.08 -15.85 51.27
CA PHE A 14 -12.14 -15.10 50.01
C PHE A 14 -12.31 -16.12 48.86
N CYS A 15 -13.54 -16.27 48.35
CA CYS A 15 -13.77 -16.94 47.07
C CYS A 15 -13.39 -16.00 45.93
N ALA A 16 -12.21 -16.25 45.35
CA ALA A 16 -11.79 -15.58 44.12
C ALA A 16 -12.58 -16.16 42.92
N PHE A 17 -13.62 -15.46 42.46
CA PHE A 17 -14.25 -15.70 41.18
C PHE A 17 -13.33 -15.12 40.08
N THR A 18 -12.51 -15.95 39.44
CA THR A 18 -11.85 -15.64 38.20
C THR A 18 -12.85 -15.75 37.05
N GLY A 19 -13.56 -14.67 36.82
CA GLY A 19 -14.38 -14.52 35.58
C GLY A 19 -13.46 -14.36 34.39
N LEU A 20 -13.27 -15.41 33.58
CA LEU A 20 -12.75 -15.28 32.22
C LEU A 20 -13.80 -14.49 31.41
N ALA A 21 -13.60 -13.19 31.30
CA ALA A 21 -14.31 -12.40 30.30
C ALA A 21 -13.74 -12.78 28.92
N ALA A 22 -14.39 -13.69 28.22
CA ALA A 22 -14.19 -13.89 26.80
C ALA A 22 -14.62 -12.58 26.11
N ALA A 23 -13.66 -11.75 25.75
CA ALA A 23 -13.91 -10.61 24.89
C ALA A 23 -14.38 -11.16 23.54
N CYS A 24 -15.69 -11.19 23.30
CA CYS A 24 -16.24 -11.34 21.98
C CYS A 24 -15.72 -10.15 21.14
N ALA A 25 -14.72 -10.40 20.31
CA ALA A 25 -14.33 -9.45 19.29
C ALA A 25 -15.56 -9.25 18.39
N GLN A 26 -16.27 -8.15 18.60
CA GLN A 26 -17.36 -7.75 17.71
C GLN A 26 -16.77 -7.57 16.32
N ALA A 27 -17.28 -8.32 15.34
CA ALA A 27 -16.90 -8.15 13.95
C ALA A 27 -17.20 -6.70 13.57
N GLN A 28 -16.17 -5.97 13.14
CA GLN A 28 -16.30 -4.58 12.70
C GLN A 28 -17.30 -4.53 11.55
N HIS A 29 -18.41 -3.84 11.74
CA HIS A 29 -19.41 -3.67 10.69
C HIS A 29 -18.91 -2.64 9.68
N LEU A 30 -18.45 -3.10 8.52
CA LEU A 30 -18.01 -2.25 7.42
C LEU A 30 -19.19 -1.98 6.49
N PRO A 31 -19.52 -0.71 6.16
CA PRO A 31 -20.71 -0.34 5.39
C PRO A 31 -20.52 -0.58 3.88
N LEU A 32 -20.35 -1.86 3.48
CA LEU A 32 -20.13 -2.26 2.09
C LEU A 32 -21.31 -1.93 1.17
N ASP A 33 -22.52 -1.77 1.73
CA ASP A 33 -23.71 -1.30 1.02
C ASP A 33 -23.55 0.11 0.43
N LYS A 34 -22.60 0.90 0.92
CA LYS A 34 -22.27 2.22 0.40
C LYS A 34 -21.33 2.18 -0.81
N ILE A 35 -20.68 1.04 -1.04
CA ILE A 35 -19.75 0.93 -2.18
C ILE A 35 -20.52 0.76 -3.47
N ARG A 36 -20.21 1.62 -4.43
CA ARG A 36 -20.73 1.55 -5.80
C ARG A 36 -19.67 0.94 -6.72
N LEU A 37 -20.09 -0.02 -7.51
CA LEU A 37 -19.30 -0.76 -8.49
C LEU A 37 -20.05 -0.81 -9.83
N PRO A 38 -19.35 -1.03 -10.96
CA PRO A 38 -20.00 -1.35 -12.22
C PRO A 38 -20.88 -2.60 -12.13
N ALA A 39 -21.82 -2.72 -13.06
CA ALA A 39 -22.74 -3.86 -13.11
C ALA A 39 -21.98 -5.19 -13.21
N GLY A 40 -22.42 -6.20 -12.46
CA GLY A 40 -21.79 -7.53 -12.39
C GLY A 40 -20.68 -7.66 -11.37
N PHE A 41 -20.13 -6.55 -10.85
CA PHE A 41 -19.14 -6.59 -9.79
C PHE A 41 -19.77 -6.65 -8.40
N GLN A 42 -19.09 -7.30 -7.48
CA GLN A 42 -19.45 -7.46 -6.09
C GLN A 42 -18.24 -7.22 -5.19
N ILE A 43 -18.47 -6.66 -3.99
CA ILE A 43 -17.46 -6.47 -2.96
C ILE A 43 -17.79 -7.27 -1.71
N ALA A 44 -16.79 -7.85 -1.09
CA ALA A 44 -16.88 -8.55 0.19
C ALA A 44 -15.66 -8.25 1.05
N VAL A 45 -15.76 -8.48 2.36
CA VAL A 45 -14.60 -8.43 3.25
C VAL A 45 -13.77 -9.69 3.04
N PHE A 46 -12.52 -9.52 2.60
CA PHE A 46 -11.53 -10.60 2.55
C PHE A 46 -10.92 -10.83 3.94
N ALA A 47 -10.47 -9.75 4.60
CA ALA A 47 -9.94 -9.76 5.97
C ALA A 47 -10.32 -8.49 6.71
N SER A 48 -10.49 -8.57 8.03
CA SER A 48 -10.68 -7.44 8.95
C SER A 48 -9.74 -7.59 10.14
N ASN A 49 -9.65 -6.54 10.96
CA ASN A 49 -8.72 -6.49 12.09
C ASN A 49 -7.24 -6.64 11.65
N ILE A 50 -6.89 -5.99 10.56
CA ILE A 50 -5.53 -5.85 10.05
C ILE A 50 -5.11 -4.38 10.19
N PRO A 51 -4.71 -3.92 11.37
CA PRO A 51 -4.44 -2.51 11.64
C PRO A 51 -3.46 -1.88 10.65
N ASN A 52 -3.84 -0.75 10.07
CA ASN A 52 -3.06 0.00 9.09
C ASN A 52 -2.63 -0.81 7.85
N ALA A 53 -3.46 -1.73 7.36
CA ALA A 53 -3.18 -2.55 6.17
C ALA A 53 -2.76 -1.69 4.98
N ARG A 54 -1.52 -1.90 4.47
CA ARG A 54 -0.93 -1.14 3.36
C ARG A 54 -0.52 -2.07 2.24
N GLY A 55 0.74 -2.10 1.84
CA GLY A 55 1.21 -2.91 0.72
C GLY A 55 0.95 -4.41 0.91
N MET A 56 0.61 -5.07 -0.16
CA MET A 56 0.30 -6.49 -0.22
C MET A 56 1.25 -7.22 -1.16
N ALA A 57 1.57 -8.49 -0.83
CA ALA A 57 2.31 -9.38 -1.72
C ALA A 57 1.87 -10.83 -1.52
N TRP A 58 1.74 -11.58 -2.62
CA TRP A 58 1.45 -13.02 -2.58
C TRP A 58 2.74 -13.83 -2.43
N GLY A 59 2.72 -14.82 -1.55
CA GLY A 59 3.68 -15.89 -1.52
C GLY A 59 3.36 -17.00 -2.53
N ASP A 60 4.33 -17.87 -2.81
CA ASP A 60 4.22 -18.95 -3.81
C ASP A 60 3.16 -19.98 -3.44
N LYS A 61 2.86 -20.17 -2.13
CA LYS A 61 1.87 -21.13 -1.62
C LYS A 61 0.52 -20.48 -1.29
N GLY A 62 0.30 -19.23 -1.75
CA GLY A 62 -0.95 -18.51 -1.57
C GLY A 62 -1.12 -17.85 -0.20
N THR A 63 -0.05 -17.58 0.54
CA THR A 63 -0.11 -16.71 1.71
C THR A 63 -0.14 -15.26 1.24
N LEU A 64 -1.12 -14.47 1.68
CA LEU A 64 -1.11 -13.03 1.49
C LEU A 64 -0.31 -12.37 2.61
N PHE A 65 0.80 -11.72 2.27
CA PHE A 65 1.54 -10.88 3.19
C PHE A 65 1.03 -9.44 3.11
N VAL A 66 0.90 -8.78 4.27
CA VAL A 66 0.36 -7.42 4.36
C VAL A 66 1.26 -6.59 5.26
N GLY A 67 1.76 -5.50 4.73
CA GLY A 67 2.50 -4.49 5.48
C GLY A 67 1.57 -3.54 6.22
N SER A 68 2.15 -2.73 7.09
CA SER A 68 1.39 -1.69 7.78
C SER A 68 2.16 -0.38 7.84
N ARG A 69 1.47 0.72 8.13
CA ARG A 69 2.11 2.01 8.36
C ARG A 69 2.44 2.19 9.84
N GLY A 70 1.57 2.84 10.59
CA GLY A 70 1.81 3.20 11.99
C GLY A 70 1.77 2.02 12.97
N ALA A 71 1.18 0.88 12.59
CA ALA A 71 1.18 -0.32 13.43
C ALA A 71 2.56 -0.98 13.54
N GLY A 72 3.47 -0.73 12.58
CA GLY A 72 4.81 -1.30 12.58
C GLY A 72 4.86 -2.81 12.42
N ASN A 73 3.81 -3.40 11.86
CA ASN A 73 3.62 -4.85 11.77
C ASN A 73 3.64 -5.33 10.32
N VAL A 74 4.06 -6.57 10.14
CA VAL A 74 3.82 -7.36 8.92
C VAL A 74 2.93 -8.53 9.28
N TYR A 75 1.88 -8.74 8.50
CA TYR A 75 0.90 -9.81 8.69
C TYR A 75 1.05 -10.87 7.60
N ALA A 76 0.72 -12.11 7.94
CA ALA A 76 0.61 -13.23 7.01
C ALA A 76 -0.79 -13.83 7.12
N LEU A 77 -1.53 -13.83 6.02
CA LEU A 77 -2.93 -14.26 5.97
C LEU A 77 -3.05 -15.53 5.12
N ARG A 78 -3.63 -16.57 5.71
CA ARG A 78 -4.11 -17.72 4.96
C ARG A 78 -5.56 -17.52 4.56
N HIS A 79 -5.95 -18.02 3.41
CA HIS A 79 -7.31 -17.85 2.93
C HIS A 79 -7.88 -19.14 2.35
N LYS A 80 -9.21 -19.19 2.29
CA LYS A 80 -9.99 -20.22 1.60
C LYS A 80 -11.24 -19.58 1.04
N ASP A 81 -11.65 -19.99 -0.15
CA ASP A 81 -12.89 -19.53 -0.81
C ASP A 81 -13.02 -18.00 -0.89
N GLY A 82 -11.90 -17.31 -1.16
CA GLY A 82 -11.86 -15.85 -1.29
C GLY A 82 -12.04 -15.06 0.00
N LYS A 83 -11.78 -15.69 1.16
CA LYS A 83 -11.81 -15.05 2.49
C LYS A 83 -10.63 -15.51 3.33
N ALA A 84 -10.02 -14.60 4.09
CA ALA A 84 -8.99 -14.94 5.05
C ALA A 84 -9.56 -15.83 6.16
N THR A 85 -8.87 -16.91 6.48
CA THR A 85 -9.22 -17.88 7.52
C THR A 85 -8.35 -17.75 8.76
N GLN A 86 -7.13 -17.22 8.57
CA GLN A 86 -6.15 -17.00 9.63
C GLN A 86 -5.35 -15.74 9.30
N ALA A 87 -5.02 -14.99 10.33
CA ALA A 87 -4.09 -13.86 10.26
C ALA A 87 -3.05 -13.99 11.39
N HIS A 88 -1.78 -14.00 11.03
CA HIS A 88 -0.66 -14.05 11.95
C HIS A 88 0.14 -12.76 11.84
N THR A 89 0.58 -12.20 12.96
CA THR A 89 1.56 -11.13 12.96
C THR A 89 2.94 -11.76 12.80
N LEU A 90 3.54 -11.57 11.63
CA LEU A 90 4.83 -12.13 11.24
C LEU A 90 6.01 -11.37 11.88
N ALA A 91 5.93 -10.05 11.91
CA ALA A 91 6.94 -9.17 12.48
C ALA A 91 6.28 -7.95 13.11
N THR A 92 6.95 -7.39 14.13
CA THR A 92 6.49 -6.21 14.90
C THR A 92 7.64 -5.23 15.12
N GLY A 93 7.32 -3.99 15.47
CA GLY A 93 8.30 -2.98 15.83
C GLY A 93 9.18 -2.49 14.68
N LEU A 94 8.71 -2.66 13.44
CA LEU A 94 9.37 -2.12 12.26
C LEU A 94 8.90 -0.68 12.00
N ASP A 95 9.79 0.15 11.46
CA ASP A 95 9.44 1.52 11.11
C ASP A 95 8.75 1.55 9.74
N MET A 96 7.42 1.78 9.78
CA MET A 96 6.55 1.86 8.60
C MET A 96 6.81 0.77 7.53
N PRO A 97 6.67 -0.53 7.84
CA PRO A 97 6.93 -1.63 6.91
C PRO A 97 5.81 -1.71 5.84
N THR A 98 5.71 -0.69 5.00
CA THR A 98 4.60 -0.51 4.07
C THR A 98 4.76 -1.28 2.77
N GLY A 99 5.99 -1.47 2.30
CA GLY A 99 6.25 -2.13 1.03
C GLY A 99 6.63 -3.58 1.19
N LEU A 100 6.00 -4.44 0.42
CA LEU A 100 6.25 -5.87 0.40
C LEU A 100 6.50 -6.35 -1.02
N ALA A 101 7.44 -7.28 -1.17
CA ALA A 101 7.64 -8.03 -2.41
C ALA A 101 8.01 -9.47 -2.07
N PHE A 102 7.67 -10.41 -2.97
CA PHE A 102 7.96 -11.81 -2.77
C PHE A 102 8.72 -12.37 -3.98
N SER A 103 9.75 -13.13 -3.75
CA SER A 103 10.52 -13.79 -4.81
C SER A 103 11.27 -15.01 -4.27
N ASN A 104 11.21 -16.11 -5.01
CA ASN A 104 11.97 -17.32 -4.72
C ASN A 104 11.82 -17.83 -3.27
N GLY A 105 10.60 -17.89 -2.76
CA GLY A 105 10.28 -18.33 -1.40
C GLY A 105 10.63 -17.34 -0.29
N ALA A 106 11.11 -16.15 -0.62
CA ALA A 106 11.48 -15.12 0.34
C ALA A 106 10.57 -13.89 0.27
N LEU A 107 10.17 -13.38 1.44
CA LEU A 107 9.46 -12.12 1.60
C LEU A 107 10.46 -10.99 1.83
N TYR A 108 10.37 -9.94 1.03
CA TYR A 108 11.09 -8.69 1.22
C TYR A 108 10.18 -7.65 1.85
N VAL A 109 10.69 -6.93 2.83
CA VAL A 109 9.96 -5.91 3.61
C VAL A 109 10.74 -4.60 3.58
N GLY A 110 10.13 -3.56 3.03
CA GLY A 110 10.67 -2.20 3.01
C GLY A 110 10.25 -1.43 4.25
N ALA A 111 11.18 -1.20 5.17
CA ALA A 111 11.08 -0.23 6.25
C ALA A 111 11.69 1.12 5.81
N VAL A 112 11.61 2.18 6.65
CA VAL A 112 12.03 3.53 6.26
C VAL A 112 13.48 3.58 5.76
N ASP A 113 14.40 3.00 6.50
CA ASP A 113 15.84 3.09 6.25
C ASP A 113 16.47 1.81 5.66
N ARG A 114 15.67 0.72 5.54
CA ARG A 114 16.21 -0.59 5.20
C ARG A 114 15.25 -1.50 4.45
N ILE A 115 15.82 -2.50 3.79
CA ILE A 115 15.08 -3.64 3.24
C ILE A 115 15.50 -4.89 3.98
N LEU A 116 14.52 -5.61 4.50
CA LEU A 116 14.66 -6.88 5.19
C LEU A 116 14.19 -8.03 4.28
N ARG A 117 14.78 -9.22 4.45
CA ARG A 117 14.37 -10.43 3.75
C ARG A 117 14.13 -11.58 4.74
N TYR A 118 13.02 -12.24 4.60
CA TYR A 118 12.63 -13.42 5.37
C TYR A 118 12.66 -14.66 4.46
N ASP A 119 13.73 -15.44 4.58
CA ASP A 119 13.98 -16.60 3.72
C ASP A 119 13.07 -17.77 4.07
N ASN A 120 12.58 -18.51 3.04
CA ASN A 120 11.72 -19.69 3.16
C ASN A 120 10.49 -19.44 4.06
N ILE A 121 9.91 -18.24 3.96
CA ILE A 121 8.95 -17.74 4.95
C ILE A 121 7.69 -18.61 5.03
N GLU A 122 7.13 -19.08 3.94
CA GLU A 122 5.93 -19.88 3.95
C GLU A 122 6.17 -21.27 4.57
N ALA A 123 7.31 -21.92 4.31
CA ALA A 123 7.67 -23.18 4.93
C ALA A 123 7.87 -23.01 6.46
N ARG A 124 8.43 -21.88 6.89
CA ARG A 124 8.58 -21.55 8.31
C ARG A 124 7.23 -21.34 8.99
N LEU A 125 6.31 -20.64 8.35
CA LEU A 125 4.94 -20.44 8.87
C LEU A 125 4.15 -21.76 8.94
N GLU A 126 4.42 -22.71 8.07
CA GLU A 126 3.83 -24.05 8.12
C GLU A 126 4.35 -24.85 9.31
N SER A 127 5.66 -24.80 9.58
CA SER A 127 6.29 -25.56 10.66
C SER A 127 6.14 -24.91 12.03
N ASN A 128 6.12 -23.59 12.12
CA ASN A 128 5.99 -22.84 13.36
C ASN A 128 5.28 -21.49 13.12
N PRO A 129 3.94 -21.46 13.07
CA PRO A 129 3.19 -20.22 12.79
C PRO A 129 3.40 -19.10 13.82
N ALA A 130 3.74 -19.46 15.05
CA ALA A 130 3.98 -18.50 16.15
C ALA A 130 5.44 -18.04 16.26
N GLY A 131 6.35 -18.68 15.51
CA GLY A 131 7.77 -18.35 15.53
C GLY A 131 8.06 -17.06 14.77
N ALA A 132 8.68 -16.08 15.42
CA ALA A 132 9.16 -14.88 14.76
C ALA A 132 10.43 -15.21 13.94
N PRO A 133 10.37 -15.21 12.61
CA PRO A 133 11.55 -15.46 11.80
C PRO A 133 12.52 -14.29 11.93
N ARG A 134 13.81 -14.58 11.94
CA ARG A 134 14.84 -13.54 11.89
C ARG A 134 15.06 -13.13 10.43
N PRO A 135 14.97 -11.83 10.10
CA PRO A 135 15.26 -11.34 8.77
C PRO A 135 16.77 -11.23 8.51
N VAL A 136 17.12 -11.27 7.24
CA VAL A 136 18.41 -10.82 6.72
C VAL A 136 18.26 -9.36 6.31
N VAL A 137 19.21 -8.49 6.68
CA VAL A 137 19.27 -7.12 6.15
C VAL A 137 19.82 -7.19 4.75
N VAL A 138 19.01 -6.85 3.76
CA VAL A 138 19.39 -6.79 2.34
C VAL A 138 20.11 -5.48 2.04
N SER A 139 19.58 -4.38 2.56
CA SER A 139 20.19 -3.05 2.47
C SER A 139 19.73 -2.19 3.64
N ASP A 140 20.63 -1.42 4.21
CA ASP A 140 20.43 -0.42 5.27
C ASP A 140 20.97 0.96 4.84
N LYS A 141 21.03 1.20 3.53
CA LYS A 141 21.63 2.40 2.92
C LYS A 141 20.61 3.45 2.47
N PHE A 142 19.34 3.27 2.85
CA PHE A 142 18.30 4.24 2.53
C PHE A 142 18.28 5.36 3.57
N PRO A 143 17.81 6.57 3.17
CA PRO A 143 17.59 7.66 4.12
C PRO A 143 16.60 7.26 5.22
N ASP A 144 16.77 7.81 6.43
CA ASP A 144 15.97 7.54 7.63
C ASP A 144 14.87 8.60 7.89
N GLU A 145 14.75 9.58 7.00
CA GLU A 145 13.69 10.56 7.09
C GLU A 145 12.31 9.89 6.91
N THR A 146 11.42 10.15 7.87
CA THR A 146 10.08 9.56 7.89
C THR A 146 9.09 10.27 6.96
N HIS A 147 9.36 11.53 6.58
CA HIS A 147 8.56 12.28 5.61
C HIS A 147 8.75 11.66 4.22
N HIS A 148 7.68 11.12 3.63
CA HIS A 148 7.71 10.28 2.44
C HIS A 148 8.69 9.08 2.54
N GLY A 149 8.92 8.60 3.78
CA GLY A 149 9.92 7.59 4.10
C GLY A 149 9.54 6.15 3.71
N TRP A 150 8.28 5.88 3.41
CA TRP A 150 7.81 4.53 3.06
C TRP A 150 8.47 4.00 1.80
N LYS A 151 8.85 2.71 1.84
CA LYS A 151 9.54 2.01 0.75
C LYS A 151 8.60 0.97 0.14
N TYR A 152 7.80 1.37 -0.85
CA TYR A 152 7.06 0.41 -1.65
C TYR A 152 8.03 -0.52 -2.39
N LEU A 153 7.72 -1.80 -2.52
CA LEU A 153 8.62 -2.77 -3.13
C LEU A 153 7.90 -3.58 -4.21
N ARG A 154 8.58 -3.85 -5.33
CA ARG A 154 8.16 -4.81 -6.33
C ARG A 154 9.34 -5.29 -7.16
N PHE A 155 9.33 -6.57 -7.50
CA PHE A 155 10.28 -7.13 -8.46
C PHE A 155 9.82 -6.84 -9.88
N SER A 156 10.76 -6.41 -10.72
CA SER A 156 10.59 -6.38 -12.16
C SER A 156 10.68 -7.78 -12.77
N PRO A 157 10.16 -7.98 -13.99
CA PRO A 157 10.28 -9.28 -14.69
C PRO A 157 11.70 -9.78 -14.87
N ASP A 158 12.69 -8.88 -14.96
CA ASP A 158 14.13 -9.19 -15.07
C ASP A 158 14.82 -9.36 -13.71
N GLY A 159 14.04 -9.39 -12.60
CA GLY A 159 14.50 -9.79 -11.28
C GLY A 159 15.16 -8.69 -10.44
N TRP A 160 15.07 -7.41 -10.83
CA TRP A 160 15.47 -6.31 -9.98
C TRP A 160 14.38 -5.95 -8.96
N LEU A 161 14.77 -5.62 -7.75
CA LEU A 161 13.88 -5.07 -6.74
C LEU A 161 13.86 -3.55 -6.84
N TYR A 162 12.71 -2.97 -7.20
CA TYR A 162 12.52 -1.53 -7.28
C TYR A 162 12.04 -0.97 -5.94
N VAL A 163 12.50 0.24 -5.62
CA VAL A 163 12.20 0.94 -4.37
C VAL A 163 12.17 2.45 -4.59
N PRO A 164 11.09 3.16 -4.21
CA PRO A 164 11.03 4.61 -4.25
C PRO A 164 11.72 5.20 -3.02
N VAL A 165 12.35 6.34 -3.20
CA VAL A 165 12.87 7.17 -2.10
C VAL A 165 12.30 8.56 -2.28
N GLY A 166 11.26 8.87 -1.49
CA GLY A 166 10.54 10.14 -1.60
C GLY A 166 11.39 11.35 -1.19
N ALA A 167 10.92 12.53 -1.55
CA ALA A 167 11.54 13.77 -1.12
C ALA A 167 11.37 14.00 0.38
N PRO A 168 12.38 14.50 1.12
CA PRO A 168 12.31 14.70 2.57
C PRO A 168 11.50 15.95 2.97
N CYS A 169 10.72 16.52 2.07
CA CYS A 169 10.07 17.81 2.21
C CYS A 169 8.79 17.88 1.35
N ASN A 170 7.97 18.91 1.59
CA ASN A 170 6.87 19.24 0.68
C ASN A 170 7.40 19.70 -0.67
N VAL A 171 8.28 20.71 -0.66
CA VAL A 171 9.00 21.23 -1.83
C VAL A 171 10.41 21.64 -1.41
N CYS A 172 11.40 21.00 -1.95
CA CYS A 172 12.81 21.33 -1.84
C CYS A 172 13.57 20.72 -3.01
N GLU A 173 14.77 21.19 -3.27
CA GLU A 173 15.72 20.49 -4.14
C GLU A 173 16.35 19.36 -3.33
N PRO A 174 15.96 18.09 -3.56
CA PRO A 174 16.43 16.99 -2.73
C PRO A 174 17.89 16.66 -3.05
N ASP A 175 18.61 16.09 -2.09
CA ASP A 175 19.93 15.54 -2.35
C ASP A 175 19.87 14.33 -3.30
N ALA A 176 21.03 13.82 -3.69
CA ALA A 176 21.13 12.74 -4.69
C ALA A 176 20.47 11.41 -4.26
N ARG A 177 20.15 11.24 -2.96
CA ARG A 177 19.55 10.03 -2.40
C ARG A 177 18.03 10.05 -2.41
N HIS A 178 17.39 11.20 -2.63
CA HIS A 178 15.95 11.42 -2.53
C HIS A 178 15.32 11.81 -3.88
N GLY A 179 13.99 11.80 -3.93
CA GLY A 179 13.22 12.22 -5.10
C GLY A 179 13.40 11.30 -6.30
N LEU A 180 13.42 9.98 -6.07
CA LEU A 180 13.80 9.00 -7.08
C LEU A 180 13.09 7.65 -6.92
N ILE A 181 13.16 6.84 -7.96
CA ILE A 181 12.95 5.39 -7.89
C ILE A 181 14.31 4.73 -8.17
N ALA A 182 14.79 3.92 -7.22
CA ALA A 182 15.98 3.10 -7.36
C ALA A 182 15.62 1.64 -7.63
N ARG A 183 16.62 0.85 -8.05
CA ARG A 183 16.55 -0.61 -8.10
C ARG A 183 17.82 -1.22 -7.54
N ILE A 184 17.68 -2.40 -6.94
CA ILE A 184 18.80 -3.19 -6.39
C ILE A 184 18.63 -4.65 -6.79
N ARG A 185 19.70 -5.42 -6.71
CA ARG A 185 19.62 -6.89 -6.84
C ARG A 185 18.97 -7.49 -5.58
N PRO A 186 18.42 -8.71 -5.67
CA PRO A 186 17.80 -9.40 -4.52
C PRO A 186 18.73 -9.60 -3.31
N ASP A 187 20.03 -9.57 -3.54
CA ASP A 187 21.07 -9.64 -2.49
C ASP A 187 21.48 -8.27 -1.91
N GLY A 188 20.90 -7.17 -2.44
CA GLY A 188 21.21 -5.80 -2.04
C GLY A 188 22.34 -5.14 -2.81
N SER A 189 22.99 -5.85 -3.73
CA SER A 189 24.03 -5.29 -4.60
C SER A 189 23.44 -4.47 -5.76
N GLY A 190 24.29 -3.79 -6.51
CA GLY A 190 23.93 -3.19 -7.80
C GLY A 190 22.96 -2.02 -7.71
N TYR A 191 23.06 -1.15 -6.70
CA TYR A 191 22.21 0.02 -6.57
C TYR A 191 22.28 0.93 -7.81
N GLU A 192 21.14 1.17 -8.43
CA GLU A 192 20.98 2.04 -9.59
C GLU A 192 19.77 2.97 -9.42
N VAL A 193 19.92 4.24 -9.79
CA VAL A 193 18.78 5.17 -9.89
C VAL A 193 18.13 5.00 -11.23
N TYR A 194 16.86 4.55 -11.23
CA TYR A 194 16.09 4.31 -12.44
C TYR A 194 15.36 5.56 -12.94
N ALA A 195 14.72 6.31 -12.03
CA ALA A 195 13.99 7.54 -12.35
C ALA A 195 14.28 8.63 -11.33
N ARG A 196 14.23 9.90 -11.73
CA ARG A 196 14.40 11.09 -10.89
C ARG A 196 13.23 12.04 -11.01
N GLY A 197 13.18 13.03 -10.11
CA GLY A 197 12.10 14.03 -10.10
C GLY A 197 10.77 13.43 -9.68
N VAL A 198 10.81 12.46 -8.76
CA VAL A 198 9.67 11.75 -8.19
C VAL A 198 9.49 12.23 -6.75
N ARG A 199 8.37 12.91 -6.44
CA ARG A 199 8.19 13.49 -5.11
C ARG A 199 7.86 12.47 -4.04
N ASN A 200 6.84 11.64 -4.27
CA ASN A 200 6.30 10.69 -3.30
C ASN A 200 5.54 9.57 -4.00
N SER A 201 6.26 8.66 -4.63
CA SER A 201 5.68 7.46 -5.21
C SER A 201 5.42 6.41 -4.12
N VAL A 202 4.19 5.88 -4.09
CA VAL A 202 3.75 4.86 -3.11
C VAL A 202 3.17 3.63 -3.79
N GLY A 203 3.25 3.55 -5.10
CA GLY A 203 2.79 2.40 -5.86
C GLY A 203 3.34 2.39 -7.27
N PHE A 204 3.74 1.22 -7.71
CA PHE A 204 4.17 1.00 -9.09
C PHE A 204 3.98 -0.46 -9.50
N ASP A 205 3.93 -0.67 -10.79
CA ASP A 205 3.87 -1.99 -11.40
C ASP A 205 4.52 -1.96 -12.79
N PHE A 206 4.73 -3.13 -13.34
CA PHE A 206 5.28 -3.30 -14.68
C PHE A 206 4.18 -3.71 -15.66
N ASP A 207 4.16 -3.04 -16.81
CA ASP A 207 3.24 -3.41 -17.90
C ASP A 207 3.47 -4.89 -18.27
N PRO A 208 2.44 -5.75 -18.19
CA PRO A 208 2.59 -7.17 -18.45
C PRO A 208 2.95 -7.53 -19.90
N VAL A 209 2.87 -6.55 -20.82
CA VAL A 209 3.19 -6.72 -22.24
C VAL A 209 4.58 -6.22 -22.58
N THR A 210 4.94 -5.02 -22.06
CA THR A 210 6.21 -4.34 -22.40
C THR A 210 7.27 -4.46 -21.31
N SER A 211 6.90 -4.86 -20.10
CA SER A 211 7.75 -4.87 -18.89
C SER A 211 8.23 -3.47 -18.47
N GLU A 212 7.62 -2.41 -18.97
CA GLU A 212 7.94 -1.02 -18.65
C GLU A 212 7.34 -0.60 -17.31
N LEU A 213 8.04 0.24 -16.59
CA LEU A 213 7.62 0.73 -15.27
C LEU A 213 6.51 1.78 -15.39
N TRP A 214 5.42 1.59 -14.64
CA TRP A 214 4.39 2.59 -14.39
C TRP A 214 4.30 2.85 -12.88
N PHE A 215 4.16 4.11 -12.47
CA PHE A 215 4.12 4.46 -11.05
C PHE A 215 3.21 5.67 -10.77
N THR A 216 2.61 5.68 -9.58
CA THR A 216 1.89 6.83 -9.05
C THR A 216 2.86 7.80 -8.38
N ASP A 217 2.59 9.10 -8.45
CA ASP A 217 3.33 10.11 -7.70
C ASP A 217 2.36 11.15 -7.12
N ASN A 218 2.54 11.47 -5.84
CA ASN A 218 1.70 12.43 -5.14
C ASN A 218 2.26 13.84 -5.30
N GLY A 219 1.45 14.76 -5.81
CA GLY A 219 1.77 16.16 -5.99
C GLY A 219 2.04 16.90 -4.67
N ARG A 220 2.63 18.10 -4.76
CA ARG A 220 2.91 18.93 -3.60
C ARG A 220 1.64 19.43 -2.90
N ASP A 221 1.75 19.70 -1.60
CA ASP A 221 0.70 20.33 -0.81
C ASP A 221 0.77 21.86 -0.89
N ALA A 222 -0.32 22.52 -0.49
CA ALA A 222 -0.42 23.98 -0.30
C ALA A 222 -0.21 24.81 -1.58
N MET A 223 -0.74 24.35 -2.72
CA MET A 223 -0.82 25.11 -3.97
C MET A 223 -2.28 25.44 -4.35
N GLY A 224 -3.22 25.20 -3.44
CA GLY A 224 -4.66 25.34 -3.62
C GLY A 224 -5.37 24.01 -3.80
N ASP A 225 -6.70 24.05 -3.92
CA ASP A 225 -7.54 22.85 -3.98
C ASP A 225 -7.43 22.12 -5.34
N ASP A 226 -7.16 22.85 -6.42
CA ASP A 226 -7.31 22.35 -7.78
C ASP A 226 -5.98 22.03 -8.48
N ILE A 227 -4.85 22.36 -7.87
CA ILE A 227 -3.50 22.07 -8.38
C ILE A 227 -2.51 21.74 -7.24
N PRO A 228 -1.45 20.97 -7.56
CA PRO A 228 -1.31 20.14 -8.75
C PRO A 228 -2.10 18.83 -8.65
N SER A 229 -2.35 18.22 -9.78
CA SER A 229 -2.82 16.84 -9.84
C SER A 229 -1.75 15.90 -9.32
N ASP A 230 -2.18 14.81 -8.67
CA ASP A 230 -1.37 13.60 -8.55
C ASP A 230 -1.24 12.92 -9.92
N GLU A 231 -0.25 12.08 -10.08
CA GLU A 231 0.22 11.62 -11.38
C GLU A 231 0.23 10.10 -11.48
N LEU A 232 -0.10 9.59 -12.65
CA LEU A 232 0.34 8.29 -13.13
C LEU A 232 1.43 8.51 -14.18
N ASN A 233 2.61 8.02 -13.90
CA ASN A 233 3.80 8.19 -14.71
C ASN A 233 4.17 6.89 -15.44
N HIS A 234 4.77 7.00 -16.62
CA HIS A 234 5.28 5.90 -17.43
C HIS A 234 6.76 6.10 -17.69
N ALA A 235 7.57 5.14 -17.27
CA ALA A 235 9.03 5.16 -17.39
C ALA A 235 9.54 3.97 -18.22
N PRO A 236 9.48 4.02 -19.55
CA PRO A 236 9.90 2.92 -20.42
C PRO A 236 11.41 2.65 -20.37
N ARG A 237 12.22 3.55 -19.84
CA ARG A 237 13.67 3.41 -19.73
C ARG A 237 14.23 4.12 -18.52
N ALA A 238 15.40 3.69 -18.07
CA ALA A 238 16.15 4.36 -17.01
C ALA A 238 16.62 5.78 -17.42
N GLY A 239 16.88 6.64 -16.44
CA GLY A 239 17.43 7.99 -16.61
C GLY A 239 16.40 9.06 -16.93
N MET A 240 15.10 8.77 -16.87
CA MET A 240 14.04 9.76 -17.05
C MET A 240 13.85 10.61 -15.80
N HIS A 241 13.41 11.88 -16.00
CA HIS A 241 13.15 12.85 -14.94
C HIS A 241 11.70 13.37 -15.02
N PHE A 242 10.93 13.24 -13.93
CA PHE A 242 9.49 13.48 -13.91
C PHE A 242 9.07 14.83 -13.30
N GLY A 243 10.01 15.76 -13.13
CA GLY A 243 9.74 17.18 -12.91
C GLY A 243 10.01 17.70 -11.52
N PHE A 244 9.73 16.95 -10.44
CA PHE A 244 9.91 17.44 -9.08
C PHE A 244 11.38 17.82 -8.79
N PRO A 245 11.67 18.98 -8.14
CA PRO A 245 10.73 19.98 -7.61
C PRO A 245 10.34 21.09 -8.61
N TYR A 246 10.82 21.07 -9.83
CA TYR A 246 10.79 22.20 -10.79
C TYR A 246 9.45 22.34 -11.50
N CYS A 247 8.79 21.23 -11.77
CA CYS A 247 7.54 21.15 -12.52
C CYS A 247 6.61 20.10 -11.93
N HIS A 248 5.34 20.43 -11.79
CA HIS A 248 4.27 19.56 -11.32
C HIS A 248 3.31 19.25 -12.44
N GLN A 249 2.69 18.06 -12.43
CA GLN A 249 1.69 17.61 -13.40
C GLN A 249 2.05 17.84 -14.88
N GLY A 250 3.35 18.02 -15.19
CA GLY A 250 3.90 18.18 -16.52
C GLY A 250 3.80 19.59 -17.14
N ASP A 251 3.06 20.51 -16.54
CA ASP A 251 2.82 21.85 -17.10
C ASP A 251 2.72 22.99 -16.08
N THR A 252 2.90 22.70 -14.81
CA THR A 252 2.79 23.69 -13.74
C THR A 252 4.17 23.93 -13.10
N PRO A 253 4.85 25.02 -13.43
CA PRO A 253 6.15 25.36 -12.84
C PRO A 253 6.02 25.60 -11.33
N GLU A 254 7.01 25.13 -10.56
CA GLU A 254 7.14 25.50 -9.16
C GLU A 254 7.65 26.93 -9.03
N PRO A 255 6.94 27.84 -8.33
CA PRO A 255 7.33 29.26 -8.26
C PRO A 255 8.74 29.50 -7.74
N GLY A 256 9.21 28.68 -6.78
CA GLY A 256 10.55 28.77 -6.20
C GLY A 256 11.68 28.30 -7.13
N TYR A 257 11.36 27.59 -8.20
CA TYR A 257 12.33 26.92 -9.08
C TYR A 257 12.10 27.20 -10.58
N ALA A 258 11.48 28.32 -10.92
CA ALA A 258 11.04 28.68 -12.28
C ALA A 258 12.15 28.78 -13.34
N LYS A 259 13.42 28.59 -12.98
CA LYS A 259 14.55 28.62 -13.94
C LYS A 259 14.61 27.41 -14.87
N ARG A 260 13.92 26.31 -14.52
CA ARG A 260 13.86 25.10 -15.34
C ARG A 260 12.44 24.91 -15.86
N PRO A 261 12.22 25.07 -17.18
CA PRO A 261 10.88 24.95 -17.76
C PRO A 261 10.37 23.50 -17.74
N CYS A 262 9.07 23.31 -17.67
CA CYS A 262 8.44 21.99 -17.65
C CYS A 262 8.79 21.14 -18.88
N SER A 263 9.12 21.76 -20.01
CA SER A 263 9.51 21.06 -21.25
C SER A 263 10.82 20.25 -21.15
N GLU A 264 11.63 20.46 -20.09
CA GLU A 264 12.82 19.64 -19.83
C GLU A 264 12.49 18.27 -19.24
N PHE A 265 11.27 18.07 -18.75
CA PHE A 265 10.89 16.91 -17.97
C PHE A 265 9.87 16.04 -18.69
N THR A 266 9.80 14.77 -18.29
CA THR A 266 8.78 13.85 -18.79
C THR A 266 7.44 14.20 -18.14
N PRO A 267 6.40 14.52 -18.92
CA PRO A 267 5.07 14.75 -18.38
C PRO A 267 4.43 13.44 -17.92
N PRO A 268 3.46 13.49 -16.97
CA PRO A 268 2.72 12.30 -16.57
C PRO A 268 1.93 11.72 -17.74
N ALA A 269 1.77 10.40 -17.76
CA ALA A 269 0.89 9.69 -18.68
C ALA A 269 -0.58 10.05 -18.42
N VAL A 270 -0.95 10.30 -17.13
CA VAL A 270 -2.30 10.75 -16.73
C VAL A 270 -2.20 11.69 -15.53
N LYS A 271 -2.92 12.80 -15.59
CA LYS A 271 -3.26 13.61 -14.42
C LYS A 271 -4.45 12.96 -13.71
N LEU A 272 -4.25 12.43 -12.50
CA LEU A 272 -5.27 11.68 -11.77
C LEU A 272 -6.31 12.57 -11.08
N GLY A 273 -5.95 13.83 -10.87
CA GLY A 273 -6.71 14.85 -10.14
C GLY A 273 -5.94 15.36 -8.93
N PRO A 274 -6.30 16.56 -8.42
CA PRO A 274 -5.56 17.21 -7.36
C PRO A 274 -5.80 16.50 -6.02
N HIS A 275 -4.72 16.20 -5.30
CA HIS A 275 -4.74 15.70 -3.92
C HIS A 275 -5.52 14.39 -3.70
N VAL A 276 -5.67 13.55 -4.74
CA VAL A 276 -6.38 12.27 -4.61
C VAL A 276 -5.59 11.26 -3.76
N ALA A 277 -4.32 11.52 -3.50
CA ALA A 277 -3.37 10.65 -2.83
C ALA A 277 -3.33 9.27 -3.51
N ALA A 278 -2.89 9.25 -4.77
CA ALA A 278 -2.73 8.01 -5.53
C ALA A 278 -1.61 7.17 -4.94
N LEU A 279 -1.97 5.99 -4.41
CA LEU A 279 -1.05 5.08 -3.74
C LEU A 279 -0.80 3.82 -4.56
N GLY A 280 -1.06 2.64 -4.00
CA GLY A 280 -0.83 1.35 -4.65
C GLY A 280 -1.58 1.20 -5.97
N MET A 281 -0.93 0.59 -6.93
CA MET A 281 -1.49 0.33 -8.25
C MET A 281 -1.12 -1.06 -8.75
N ARG A 282 -1.95 -1.62 -9.63
CA ARG A 282 -1.68 -2.89 -10.33
C ARG A 282 -2.21 -2.88 -11.75
N PHE A 283 -1.45 -3.49 -12.64
CA PHE A 283 -2.02 -3.98 -13.89
C PHE A 283 -2.90 -5.20 -13.61
N TYR A 284 -4.11 -5.19 -14.12
CA TYR A 284 -5.01 -6.32 -13.97
C TYR A 284 -4.65 -7.44 -14.97
N THR A 285 -4.06 -8.49 -14.46
CA THR A 285 -3.63 -9.67 -15.24
C THR A 285 -4.60 -10.86 -15.09
N GLY A 286 -5.63 -10.72 -14.25
CA GLY A 286 -6.63 -11.74 -14.02
C GLY A 286 -7.52 -11.99 -15.22
N THR A 287 -8.29 -13.09 -15.18
CA THR A 287 -9.22 -13.50 -16.22
C THR A 287 -10.69 -13.53 -15.75
N GLN A 288 -10.96 -13.20 -14.48
CA GLN A 288 -12.32 -13.21 -13.93
C GLN A 288 -13.15 -12.02 -14.40
N PHE A 289 -12.52 -10.83 -14.53
CA PHE A 289 -13.22 -9.64 -15.02
C PHE A 289 -13.42 -9.72 -16.55
N PRO A 290 -14.38 -8.99 -17.11
CA PRO A 290 -14.56 -8.89 -18.56
C PRO A 290 -13.25 -8.52 -19.28
N ALA A 291 -13.11 -8.97 -20.55
CA ALA A 291 -11.86 -8.84 -21.31
C ALA A 291 -11.35 -7.40 -21.44
N GLU A 292 -12.23 -6.40 -21.46
CA GLU A 292 -11.91 -4.98 -21.53
C GLU A 292 -11.21 -4.42 -20.26
N TYR A 293 -11.16 -5.22 -19.16
CA TYR A 293 -10.42 -4.86 -17.95
C TYR A 293 -8.97 -5.34 -17.98
N ARG A 294 -8.66 -6.30 -18.85
CA ARG A 294 -7.34 -6.92 -18.91
C ARG A 294 -6.26 -5.91 -19.29
N ASN A 295 -5.12 -5.98 -18.61
CA ASN A 295 -3.96 -5.09 -18.78
C ASN A 295 -4.28 -3.59 -18.54
N ASN A 296 -5.40 -3.27 -17.90
CA ASN A 296 -5.63 -1.93 -17.40
C ASN A 296 -5.07 -1.76 -15.98
N ILE A 297 -4.82 -0.52 -15.60
CA ILE A 297 -4.27 -0.20 -14.29
C ILE A 297 -5.42 0.11 -13.32
N PHE A 298 -5.39 -0.50 -12.14
CA PHE A 298 -6.21 -0.11 -11.00
C PHE A 298 -5.36 0.63 -9.99
N ILE A 299 -5.86 1.76 -9.48
CA ILE A 299 -5.15 2.66 -8.57
C ILE A 299 -6.01 2.87 -7.32
N ALA A 300 -5.43 2.68 -6.15
CA ALA A 300 -6.02 3.08 -4.89
C ALA A 300 -5.81 4.59 -4.66
N GLU A 301 -6.87 5.39 -4.74
CA GLU A 301 -6.87 6.79 -4.35
C GLU A 301 -7.24 6.89 -2.86
N HIS A 302 -6.24 7.13 -2.02
CA HIS A 302 -6.37 7.16 -0.56
C HIS A 302 -7.20 8.35 -0.05
N GLY A 303 -7.25 9.42 -0.82
CA GLY A 303 -8.09 10.59 -0.56
C GLY A 303 -7.36 11.75 0.11
N SER A 304 -7.85 12.94 -0.17
CA SER A 304 -7.27 14.22 0.23
C SER A 304 -7.34 14.45 1.76
N TRP A 305 -6.36 15.17 2.29
CA TRP A 305 -6.35 15.65 3.66
C TRP A 305 -6.24 17.18 3.74
N ASN A 306 -5.76 17.83 2.68
CA ASN A 306 -5.40 19.24 2.59
C ASN A 306 -6.26 20.02 1.57
N ARG A 307 -7.54 19.65 1.44
CA ARG A 307 -8.47 20.23 0.48
C ARG A 307 -9.75 20.68 1.17
N GLY A 308 -10.35 21.77 0.70
CA GLY A 308 -11.61 22.31 1.23
C GLY A 308 -12.79 21.35 1.11
N SER A 309 -12.89 20.65 -0.02
CA SER A 309 -13.81 19.51 -0.21
C SER A 309 -13.03 18.26 -0.51
N LYS A 310 -13.30 17.17 0.20
CA LYS A 310 -12.57 15.91 0.05
C LYS A 310 -12.78 15.29 -1.32
N ILE A 311 -11.69 14.67 -1.85
CA ILE A 311 -11.67 13.95 -3.12
C ILE A 311 -10.83 12.68 -3.00
N GLY A 312 -10.98 11.71 -3.92
CA GLY A 312 -10.34 10.41 -3.85
C GLY A 312 -11.18 9.42 -3.03
N TYR A 313 -10.59 8.65 -2.13
CA TYR A 313 -11.27 7.63 -1.32
C TYR A 313 -12.00 6.60 -2.18
N ARG A 314 -11.31 6.12 -3.22
CA ARG A 314 -11.90 5.27 -4.26
C ARG A 314 -10.83 4.44 -4.97
N VAL A 315 -11.28 3.52 -5.81
CA VAL A 315 -10.41 2.82 -6.76
C VAL A 315 -10.70 3.38 -8.15
N LYS A 316 -9.65 3.79 -8.84
CA LYS A 316 -9.70 4.28 -10.22
C LYS A 316 -9.20 3.20 -11.17
N ARG A 317 -9.77 3.13 -12.38
CA ARG A 317 -9.27 2.37 -13.51
C ARG A 317 -8.69 3.30 -14.56
N VAL A 318 -7.47 3.02 -15.01
CA VAL A 318 -6.86 3.66 -16.18
C VAL A 318 -6.79 2.63 -17.30
N ILE A 319 -7.40 2.96 -18.43
CA ILE A 319 -7.44 2.09 -19.60
C ILE A 319 -6.17 2.31 -20.40
N VAL A 320 -5.42 1.23 -20.59
CA VAL A 320 -4.16 1.21 -21.35
C VAL A 320 -4.35 0.48 -22.67
N GLN A 321 -3.95 1.12 -23.76
CA GLN A 321 -3.98 0.53 -25.10
C GLN A 321 -2.69 0.87 -25.85
N GLY A 322 -2.01 -0.15 -26.36
CA GLY A 322 -0.75 0.04 -27.08
C GLY A 322 0.34 0.74 -26.23
N GLY A 323 0.42 0.44 -24.93
CA GLY A 323 1.38 1.06 -24.01
C GLY A 323 1.06 2.53 -23.65
N LYS A 324 -0.16 3.02 -23.93
CA LYS A 324 -0.58 4.39 -23.62
C LYS A 324 -1.85 4.40 -22.79
N ALA A 325 -1.91 5.28 -21.80
CA ALA A 325 -3.14 5.56 -21.08
C ALA A 325 -4.08 6.38 -21.99
N VAL A 326 -5.26 5.84 -22.29
CA VAL A 326 -6.22 6.47 -23.22
C VAL A 326 -7.44 7.04 -22.52
N ARG A 327 -7.81 6.54 -21.34
CA ARG A 327 -8.95 7.00 -20.54
C ARG A 327 -8.78 6.61 -19.09
N GLN A 328 -9.38 7.37 -18.18
CA GLN A 328 -9.50 7.02 -16.76
C GLN A 328 -10.97 7.11 -16.32
N GLU A 329 -11.35 6.27 -15.37
CA GLU A 329 -12.70 6.21 -14.82
C GLU A 329 -12.69 5.77 -13.37
N VAL A 330 -13.76 6.09 -12.62
CA VAL A 330 -13.96 5.55 -11.27
C VAL A 330 -14.44 4.11 -11.40
N PHE A 331 -13.76 3.18 -10.71
CA PHE A 331 -14.13 1.76 -10.70
C PHE A 331 -14.92 1.39 -9.45
N ALA A 332 -14.47 1.81 -8.27
CA ALA A 332 -15.17 1.57 -7.00
C ALA A 332 -15.10 2.83 -6.15
N GLU A 333 -16.22 3.25 -5.58
CA GLU A 333 -16.30 4.42 -4.71
C GLU A 333 -17.36 4.22 -3.64
N GLY A 334 -17.33 5.08 -2.59
CA GLY A 334 -18.28 5.02 -1.49
C GLY A 334 -17.63 4.93 -0.10
N TRP A 335 -16.31 4.84 -0.02
CA TRP A 335 -15.56 4.99 1.25
C TRP A 335 -15.68 6.40 1.85
N LEU A 336 -15.98 7.39 1.01
CA LEU A 336 -16.33 8.75 1.42
C LEU A 336 -17.84 8.95 1.33
N GLN A 337 -18.46 9.44 2.42
CA GLN A 337 -19.87 9.80 2.50
C GLN A 337 -19.97 11.26 2.93
N GLY A 338 -20.29 12.15 1.97
CA GLY A 338 -20.14 13.59 2.19
C GLY A 338 -18.68 13.96 2.47
N GLU A 339 -18.38 14.52 3.62
CA GLU A 339 -17.02 14.85 4.07
C GLU A 339 -16.49 13.84 5.12
N SER A 340 -17.19 12.73 5.38
CA SER A 340 -16.79 11.70 6.33
C SER A 340 -16.32 10.43 5.61
N ALA A 341 -15.06 10.08 5.78
CA ALA A 341 -14.50 8.84 5.24
C ALA A 341 -14.56 7.73 6.30
N TRP A 342 -15.13 6.58 5.95
CA TRP A 342 -15.11 5.39 6.80
C TRP A 342 -13.99 4.41 6.42
N GLY A 343 -13.36 4.61 5.26
CA GLY A 343 -12.23 3.82 4.78
C GLY A 343 -11.38 4.61 3.79
N ARG A 344 -10.16 4.12 3.56
CA ARG A 344 -9.17 4.73 2.66
C ARG A 344 -8.43 3.65 1.88
N PRO A 345 -8.78 3.41 0.61
CA PRO A 345 -8.03 2.48 -0.25
C PRO A 345 -6.53 2.81 -0.29
N ALA A 346 -5.69 1.83 -0.06
CA ALA A 346 -4.25 2.04 0.09
C ALA A 346 -3.39 1.23 -0.89
N ASP A 347 -3.78 -0.01 -1.20
CA ASP A 347 -3.07 -0.84 -2.19
C ASP A 347 -4.04 -1.73 -2.93
N ILE A 348 -3.59 -2.21 -4.08
CA ILE A 348 -4.33 -3.10 -4.99
C ILE A 348 -3.49 -4.36 -5.21
N GLU A 349 -4.12 -5.55 -5.19
CA GLU A 349 -3.48 -6.81 -5.57
C GLU A 349 -4.46 -7.71 -6.33
N VAL A 350 -3.95 -8.57 -7.19
CA VAL A 350 -4.77 -9.51 -7.98
C VAL A 350 -4.65 -10.91 -7.37
N MET A 351 -5.79 -11.55 -7.10
CA MET A 351 -5.84 -12.94 -6.63
C MET A 351 -5.65 -13.93 -7.78
N ALA A 352 -5.25 -15.15 -7.44
CA ALA A 352 -5.09 -16.23 -8.41
C ALA A 352 -6.40 -16.58 -9.17
N ASP A 353 -7.56 -16.35 -8.54
CA ASP A 353 -8.86 -16.52 -9.19
C ASP A 353 -9.29 -15.35 -10.06
N GLY A 354 -8.45 -14.32 -10.18
CA GLY A 354 -8.68 -13.12 -10.96
C GLY A 354 -9.52 -12.05 -10.26
N SER A 355 -9.93 -12.24 -9.01
CA SER A 355 -10.55 -11.16 -8.23
C SER A 355 -9.50 -10.13 -7.78
N LEU A 356 -9.95 -8.92 -7.44
CA LEU A 356 -9.10 -7.82 -7.01
C LEU A 356 -9.18 -7.67 -5.49
N LEU A 357 -8.04 -7.52 -4.82
CA LEU A 357 -7.97 -7.11 -3.42
C LEU A 357 -7.70 -5.61 -3.32
N VAL A 358 -8.31 -4.97 -2.32
CA VAL A 358 -8.12 -3.57 -1.98
C VAL A 358 -7.79 -3.50 -0.49
N ALA A 359 -6.59 -3.06 -0.13
CA ALA A 359 -6.22 -2.78 1.26
C ALA A 359 -6.78 -1.42 1.69
N ASP A 360 -7.16 -1.33 2.96
CA ASP A 360 -7.71 -0.12 3.59
C ASP A 360 -7.06 0.05 4.96
N ASP A 361 -6.19 1.05 5.09
CA ASP A 361 -5.40 1.26 6.31
C ASP A 361 -6.18 1.99 7.40
N GLN A 362 -7.23 2.74 7.04
CA GLN A 362 -8.11 3.40 8.01
C GLN A 362 -9.08 2.40 8.63
N ALA A 363 -9.73 1.58 7.81
CA ALA A 363 -10.66 0.56 8.28
C ALA A 363 -9.95 -0.68 8.86
N GLY A 364 -8.65 -0.84 8.63
CA GLY A 364 -7.92 -2.05 9.02
C GLY A 364 -8.49 -3.30 8.34
N ALA A 365 -8.82 -3.20 7.06
CA ALA A 365 -9.51 -4.21 6.31
C ALA A 365 -8.87 -4.45 4.93
N ILE A 366 -9.17 -5.59 4.36
CA ILE A 366 -8.91 -5.91 2.96
C ILE A 366 -10.22 -6.34 2.34
N TYR A 367 -10.59 -5.72 1.24
CA TYR A 367 -11.79 -6.05 0.47
C TYR A 367 -11.43 -6.90 -0.73
N ARG A 368 -12.34 -7.80 -1.12
CA ARG A 368 -12.28 -8.56 -2.36
C ARG A 368 -13.36 -8.09 -3.29
N ILE A 369 -13.00 -7.66 -4.49
CA ILE A 369 -13.92 -7.32 -5.58
C ILE A 369 -13.87 -8.45 -6.60
N SER A 370 -15.03 -9.03 -6.90
CA SER A 370 -15.18 -10.13 -7.85
C SER A 370 -16.24 -9.79 -8.90
N TYR A 371 -16.18 -10.45 -10.04
CA TYR A 371 -17.17 -10.33 -11.12
C TYR A 371 -17.95 -11.63 -11.26
N ARG A 372 -19.27 -11.52 -11.40
CA ARG A 372 -20.14 -12.64 -11.73
C ARG A 372 -20.92 -12.28 -12.99
N ASN A 373 -20.73 -13.05 -14.06
CA ASN A 373 -21.68 -12.98 -15.17
C ASN A 373 -23.08 -13.24 -14.60
N LYS A 374 -24.04 -12.36 -14.90
CA LYS A 374 -25.43 -12.72 -14.78
C LYS A 374 -25.70 -13.72 -15.90
N GLU A 375 -25.87 -15.00 -15.56
CA GLU A 375 -26.47 -15.96 -16.45
C GLU A 375 -27.86 -15.49 -16.88
#